data_64c71c29cb40d3b759d7c2341b248d21
#
_entry.id   64c71c29cb40d3b759d7c2341b248d21
#
_cell.length_a   1.000
_cell.length_b   1.000
_cell.length_c   1.000
_cell.angle_alpha   90.00
_cell.angle_beta   90.00
_cell.angle_gamma   90.00
#
_symmetry.space_group_name_H-M   'P 1'
#
loop_
_entity.id
_entity.type
_entity.pdbx_description
1 polymer ?
#
loop_
_entity_poly.entity_id
_entity_poly.type
_entity_poly.pdbx_seq_one_letter_code
_entity_poly.pdbx_strand_id
1 'polypeptide(L)'
;NLGANAIVGGSAGIATGAALSAKNLNRDDVTVCFFGDGALGQGLLYEVMNMAALWSLPVIYACENNLYGEYTKVEEMAAGELTGRAKAFGIEAFELDGQDVLAVNDLSQKLVARARNGEGPFFMQLNTYRYHGHHIGDINREYYRSKDEEKYWKEERDPITNFGEWLVKENISSTAELETLRNQVNQDAADAVAYALNASYPSSQEVDMHVFV
;
A
#
# COMPACT_ATOMS: atom_id res chain seq x y z
N ASN A 1 -8.48 9.58 -2.65
CA ASN A 1 -8.59 8.12 -2.76
C ASN A 1 -9.37 7.78 -4.03
N LEU A 2 -8.74 7.04 -4.95
CA LEU A 2 -9.36 6.60 -6.21
C LEU A 2 -10.00 5.20 -6.11
N GLY A 3 -10.02 4.64 -4.91
CA GLY A 3 -10.62 3.34 -4.63
C GLY A 3 -9.62 2.19 -4.58
N ALA A 4 -10.15 0.97 -4.51
CA ALA A 4 -9.43 -0.28 -4.52
C ALA A 4 -10.01 -1.18 -5.63
N ASN A 5 -9.17 -2.03 -6.20
CA ASN A 5 -9.57 -2.98 -7.24
C ASN A 5 -9.34 -4.41 -6.74
N ALA A 6 -10.39 -5.23 -6.77
CA ALA A 6 -10.30 -6.64 -6.37
C ALA A 6 -9.55 -7.52 -7.38
N ILE A 7 -9.34 -7.04 -8.61
CA ILE A 7 -8.53 -7.75 -9.61
C ILE A 7 -7.05 -7.49 -9.29
N VAL A 8 -6.32 -8.54 -8.93
CA VAL A 8 -4.90 -8.45 -8.57
C VAL A 8 -4.11 -7.79 -9.70
N GLY A 9 -3.38 -6.72 -9.37
CA GLY A 9 -2.61 -5.92 -10.33
C GLY A 9 -3.43 -4.89 -11.13
N GLY A 10 -4.77 -4.95 -11.11
CA GLY A 10 -5.63 -4.04 -11.86
C GLY A 10 -5.48 -2.57 -11.48
N SER A 11 -5.16 -2.29 -10.23
CA SER A 11 -4.90 -0.93 -9.72
C SER A 11 -3.75 -0.23 -10.43
N ALA A 12 -2.75 -0.98 -10.91
CA ALA A 12 -1.57 -0.42 -11.56
C ALA A 12 -1.93 0.34 -12.86
N GLY A 13 -2.84 -0.22 -13.67
CA GLY A 13 -3.34 0.44 -14.88
C GLY A 13 -4.10 1.72 -14.58
N ILE A 14 -5.00 1.68 -13.60
CA ILE A 14 -5.80 2.83 -13.18
C ILE A 14 -4.89 3.96 -12.64
N ALA A 15 -3.94 3.61 -11.76
CA ALA A 15 -3.01 4.56 -11.18
C ALA A 15 -2.13 5.23 -12.25
N THR A 16 -1.62 4.45 -13.20
CA THR A 16 -0.82 4.98 -14.31
C THR A 16 -1.64 5.90 -15.20
N GLY A 17 -2.91 5.54 -15.47
CA GLY A 17 -3.85 6.40 -16.20
C GLY A 17 -4.15 7.71 -15.48
N ALA A 18 -4.31 7.69 -14.15
CA ALA A 18 -4.49 8.89 -13.35
C ALA A 18 -3.25 9.82 -13.41
N ALA A 19 -2.03 9.23 -13.33
CA ALA A 19 -0.79 9.99 -13.46
C ALA A 19 -0.63 10.58 -14.87
N LEU A 20 -1.00 9.86 -15.92
CA LEU A 20 -1.03 10.36 -17.28
C LEU A 20 -2.00 11.54 -17.43
N SER A 21 -3.19 11.43 -16.83
CA SER A 21 -4.18 12.50 -16.81
C SER A 21 -3.63 13.74 -16.11
N ALA A 22 -3.00 13.59 -14.94
CA ALA A 22 -2.37 14.71 -14.23
C ALA A 22 -1.33 15.42 -15.10
N LYS A 23 -0.46 14.66 -15.75
CA LYS A 23 0.55 15.20 -16.67
C LYS A 23 -0.05 15.95 -17.85
N ASN A 24 -1.04 15.36 -18.54
CA ASN A 24 -1.70 15.98 -19.70
C ASN A 24 -2.47 17.26 -19.37
N LEU A 25 -2.98 17.32 -18.15
CA LEU A 25 -3.70 18.50 -17.63
C LEU A 25 -2.78 19.52 -16.95
N ASN A 26 -1.45 19.29 -16.96
CA ASN A 26 -0.45 20.11 -16.26
C ASN A 26 -0.79 20.34 -14.79
N ARG A 27 -1.17 19.26 -14.08
CA ARG A 27 -1.50 19.30 -12.65
C ARG A 27 -0.34 18.75 -11.84
N ASP A 28 -0.17 19.23 -10.62
CA ASP A 28 0.87 18.83 -9.66
C ASP A 28 0.51 17.55 -8.89
N ASP A 29 -0.52 16.81 -9.32
CA ASP A 29 -0.95 15.58 -8.67
C ASP A 29 0.09 14.48 -8.87
N VAL A 30 0.39 13.77 -7.79
CA VAL A 30 1.19 12.55 -7.80
C VAL A 30 0.29 11.38 -7.43
N THR A 31 0.35 10.32 -8.21
CA THR A 31 -0.43 9.11 -7.94
C THR A 31 0.43 8.07 -7.22
N VAL A 32 -0.06 7.52 -6.12
CA VAL A 32 0.57 6.37 -5.45
C VAL A 32 -0.28 5.14 -5.67
N CYS A 33 0.34 4.08 -6.18
CA CYS A 33 -0.29 2.78 -6.42
C CYS A 33 0.23 1.78 -5.39
N PHE A 34 -0.61 1.41 -4.42
CA PHE A 34 -0.31 0.36 -3.45
C PHE A 34 -0.70 -1.01 -4.01
N PHE A 35 0.17 -2.00 -3.83
CA PHE A 35 -0.09 -3.40 -4.19
C PHE A 35 0.83 -4.34 -3.40
N GLY A 36 0.36 -5.54 -3.13
CA GLY A 36 1.15 -6.57 -2.45
C GLY A 36 2.16 -7.26 -3.38
N ASP A 37 3.13 -7.92 -2.79
CA ASP A 37 4.16 -8.73 -3.46
C ASP A 37 3.57 -9.78 -4.41
N GLY A 38 2.41 -10.37 -4.08
CA GLY A 38 1.68 -11.29 -4.97
C GLY A 38 1.28 -10.69 -6.32
N ALA A 39 1.15 -9.37 -6.42
CA ALA A 39 0.82 -8.70 -7.67
C ALA A 39 2.02 -8.55 -8.63
N LEU A 40 3.24 -8.78 -8.16
CA LEU A 40 4.46 -8.63 -8.98
C LEU A 40 4.52 -9.59 -10.17
N GLY A 41 3.74 -10.67 -10.16
CA GLY A 41 3.62 -11.59 -11.28
C GLY A 41 2.68 -11.15 -12.42
N GLN A 42 1.93 -10.04 -12.23
CA GLN A 42 0.95 -9.58 -13.22
C GLN A 42 1.60 -8.86 -14.41
N GLY A 43 1.31 -9.30 -15.63
CA GLY A 43 1.86 -8.72 -16.86
C GLY A 43 1.55 -7.24 -17.01
N LEU A 44 0.32 -6.81 -16.66
CA LEU A 44 -0.10 -5.42 -16.71
C LEU A 44 0.83 -4.48 -15.94
N LEU A 45 1.38 -4.91 -14.80
CA LEU A 45 2.32 -4.09 -14.03
C LEU A 45 3.56 -3.71 -14.86
N TYR A 46 4.11 -4.65 -15.63
CA TYR A 46 5.27 -4.43 -16.50
C TYR A 46 4.95 -3.51 -17.67
N GLU A 47 3.77 -3.70 -18.28
CA GLU A 47 3.30 -2.86 -19.39
C GLU A 47 3.18 -1.40 -18.94
N VAL A 48 2.52 -1.15 -17.79
CA VAL A 48 2.31 0.21 -17.30
C VAL A 48 3.58 0.84 -16.72
N MET A 49 4.49 0.06 -16.12
CA MET A 49 5.81 0.56 -15.71
C MET A 49 6.62 1.04 -16.92
N ASN A 50 6.60 0.29 -18.03
CA ASN A 50 7.24 0.71 -19.28
C ASN A 50 6.65 2.01 -19.80
N MET A 51 5.33 2.13 -19.84
CA MET A 51 4.64 3.37 -20.25
C MET A 51 4.98 4.54 -19.31
N ALA A 52 4.94 4.31 -18.00
CA ALA A 52 5.24 5.34 -17.01
C ALA A 52 6.67 5.87 -17.13
N ALA A 53 7.64 4.98 -17.34
CA ALA A 53 9.04 5.34 -17.55
C ALA A 53 9.23 6.13 -18.85
N LEU A 54 8.66 5.64 -19.95
CA LEU A 54 8.77 6.28 -21.27
C LEU A 54 8.19 7.70 -21.25
N TRP A 55 7.12 7.91 -20.51
CA TRP A 55 6.44 9.20 -20.45
C TRP A 55 6.78 10.03 -19.21
N SER A 56 7.71 9.58 -18.37
CA SER A 56 8.09 10.26 -17.11
C SER A 56 6.85 10.66 -16.30
N LEU A 57 5.99 9.68 -15.98
CA LEU A 57 4.73 9.95 -15.30
C LEU A 57 4.93 10.17 -13.78
N PRO A 58 4.15 11.07 -13.16
CA PRO A 58 4.21 11.31 -11.72
C PRO A 58 3.49 10.19 -10.93
N VAL A 59 4.02 8.97 -10.98
CA VAL A 59 3.49 7.81 -10.27
C VAL A 59 4.56 7.16 -9.40
N ILE A 60 4.16 6.75 -8.19
CA ILE A 60 4.96 5.96 -7.26
C ILE A 60 4.29 4.59 -7.12
N TYR A 61 4.99 3.53 -7.50
CA TYR A 61 4.57 2.15 -7.32
C TYR A 61 5.06 1.65 -5.96
N ALA A 62 4.15 1.53 -4.99
CA ALA A 62 4.43 1.11 -3.61
C ALA A 62 4.08 -0.37 -3.43
N CYS A 63 5.09 -1.23 -3.46
CA CYS A 63 4.96 -2.65 -3.24
C CYS A 63 5.05 -2.96 -1.74
N GLU A 64 3.95 -3.38 -1.15
CA GLU A 64 3.87 -3.88 0.22
C GLU A 64 4.33 -5.34 0.24
N ASN A 65 5.65 -5.56 0.36
CA ASN A 65 6.20 -6.91 0.47
C ASN A 65 5.90 -7.46 1.86
N ASN A 66 4.75 -8.12 1.97
CA ASN A 66 4.29 -8.72 3.23
C ASN A 66 4.68 -10.20 3.37
N LEU A 67 5.58 -10.67 2.54
CA LEU A 67 6.19 -12.00 2.47
C LEU A 67 5.29 -13.12 1.91
N TYR A 68 4.00 -12.87 1.70
CA TYR A 68 3.05 -13.92 1.30
C TYR A 68 2.03 -13.43 0.28
N GLY A 69 2.06 -14.00 -0.91
CA GLY A 69 0.95 -13.95 -1.87
C GLY A 69 -0.09 -15.01 -1.50
N GLU A 70 -1.12 -14.62 -0.75
CA GLU A 70 -2.08 -15.49 -0.09
C GLU A 70 -1.37 -16.49 0.84
N TYR A 71 -1.09 -17.71 0.41
CA TYR A 71 -0.42 -18.77 1.18
C TYR A 71 0.99 -19.08 0.69
N THR A 72 1.39 -18.49 -0.44
CA THR A 72 2.68 -18.76 -1.08
C THR A 72 3.71 -17.72 -0.66
N LYS A 73 4.86 -18.17 -0.20
CA LYS A 73 5.96 -17.27 0.15
C LYS A 73 6.47 -16.51 -1.07
N VAL A 74 6.88 -15.27 -0.86
CA VAL A 74 7.43 -14.44 -1.94
C VAL A 74 8.60 -15.12 -2.67
N GLU A 75 9.42 -15.84 -1.94
CA GLU A 75 10.58 -16.59 -2.46
C GLU A 75 10.18 -17.74 -3.42
N GLU A 76 8.96 -18.25 -3.28
CA GLU A 76 8.42 -19.33 -4.12
C GLU A 76 7.69 -18.82 -5.37
N MET A 77 7.27 -17.54 -5.37
CA MET A 77 6.48 -16.96 -6.48
C MET A 77 7.21 -15.86 -7.27
N ALA A 78 8.27 -15.28 -6.71
CA ALA A 78 8.96 -14.15 -7.32
C ALA A 78 10.47 -14.42 -7.48
N ALA A 79 10.89 -14.72 -8.70
CA ALA A 79 12.31 -14.93 -9.00
C ALA A 79 13.09 -13.60 -9.00
N GLY A 80 14.31 -13.63 -8.47
CA GLY A 80 15.22 -12.49 -8.45
C GLY A 80 14.78 -11.35 -7.52
N GLU A 81 15.45 -10.22 -7.61
CA GLU A 81 15.16 -9.03 -6.81
C GLU A 81 13.80 -8.42 -7.19
N LEU A 82 12.98 -8.06 -6.19
CA LEU A 82 11.68 -7.44 -6.44
C LEU A 82 11.85 -6.04 -7.07
N THR A 83 12.81 -5.26 -6.58
CA THR A 83 13.17 -3.95 -7.15
C THR A 83 13.77 -4.06 -8.57
N GLY A 84 14.37 -5.20 -8.91
CA GLY A 84 14.96 -5.47 -10.23
C GLY A 84 13.96 -5.31 -11.37
N ARG A 85 12.68 -5.57 -11.10
CA ARG A 85 11.59 -5.42 -12.07
C ARG A 85 11.41 -3.99 -12.54
N ALA A 86 11.43 -3.05 -11.61
CA ALA A 86 11.34 -1.62 -11.92
C ALA A 86 12.63 -1.11 -12.56
N LYS A 87 13.78 -1.53 -12.04
CA LYS A 87 15.11 -1.18 -12.57
C LYS A 87 15.28 -1.60 -14.03
N ALA A 88 14.62 -2.70 -14.47
CA ALA A 88 14.65 -3.14 -15.87
C ALA A 88 14.06 -2.11 -16.85
N PHE A 89 13.19 -1.22 -16.39
CA PHE A 89 12.61 -0.12 -17.17
C PHE A 89 13.32 1.22 -16.91
N GLY A 90 14.44 1.23 -16.21
CA GLY A 90 15.13 2.47 -15.81
C GLY A 90 14.44 3.24 -14.67
N ILE A 91 13.47 2.62 -14.00
CA ILE A 91 12.77 3.23 -12.87
C ILE A 91 13.66 3.13 -11.63
N GLU A 92 13.87 4.26 -10.96
CA GLU A 92 14.59 4.30 -9.69
C GLU A 92 13.78 3.57 -8.62
N ALA A 93 14.40 2.58 -7.97
CA ALA A 93 13.74 1.68 -7.06
C ALA A 93 14.44 1.65 -5.70
N PHE A 94 13.65 1.72 -4.65
CA PHE A 94 14.08 1.78 -3.26
C PHE A 94 13.53 0.59 -2.48
N GLU A 95 14.31 0.08 -1.56
CA GLU A 95 13.88 -0.94 -0.61
C GLU A 95 14.02 -0.40 0.81
N LEU A 96 12.96 -0.53 1.61
CA LEU A 96 12.87 -0.01 2.96
C LEU A 96 12.26 -1.04 3.92
N ASP A 97 12.59 -0.88 5.19
CA ASP A 97 11.81 -1.44 6.27
C ASP A 97 10.45 -0.71 6.35
N GLY A 98 9.38 -1.40 5.93
CA GLY A 98 8.01 -0.86 5.95
C GLY A 98 7.45 -0.65 7.37
N GLN A 99 8.13 -1.15 8.41
CA GLN A 99 7.78 -0.94 9.81
C GLN A 99 8.42 0.33 10.38
N ASP A 100 9.38 0.95 9.69
CA ASP A 100 9.98 2.24 10.06
C ASP A 100 9.19 3.38 9.42
N VAL A 101 8.20 3.90 10.16
CA VAL A 101 7.31 4.96 9.67
C VAL A 101 8.04 6.25 9.32
N LEU A 102 9.15 6.57 10.01
CA LEU A 102 9.94 7.77 9.74
C LEU A 102 10.71 7.62 8.42
N ALA A 103 11.37 6.50 8.21
CA ALA A 103 12.07 6.23 6.95
C ALA A 103 11.11 6.21 5.75
N VAL A 104 9.94 5.59 5.89
CA VAL A 104 8.90 5.58 4.86
C VAL A 104 8.40 6.98 4.56
N ASN A 105 8.11 7.79 5.61
CA ASN A 105 7.67 9.18 5.46
C ASN A 105 8.71 10.03 4.74
N ASP A 106 9.97 9.97 5.18
CA ASP A 106 11.06 10.78 4.63
C ASP A 106 11.32 10.49 3.16
N LEU A 107 11.34 9.20 2.78
CA LEU A 107 11.48 8.83 1.38
C LEU A 107 10.25 9.25 0.57
N SER A 108 9.05 9.01 1.07
CA SER A 108 7.81 9.35 0.38
C SER A 108 7.73 10.85 0.07
N GLN A 109 8.07 11.72 1.02
CA GLN A 109 8.11 13.16 0.79
C GLN A 109 9.09 13.55 -0.31
N LYS A 110 10.30 12.97 -0.30
CA LYS A 110 11.32 13.21 -1.33
C LYS A 110 10.83 12.77 -2.72
N LEU A 111 10.25 11.58 -2.82
CA LEU A 111 9.78 11.05 -4.09
C LEU A 111 8.58 11.82 -4.63
N VAL A 112 7.65 12.24 -3.77
CA VAL A 112 6.53 13.09 -4.18
C VAL A 112 7.02 14.44 -4.71
N ALA A 113 7.98 15.07 -4.04
CA ALA A 113 8.57 16.33 -4.52
C ALA A 113 9.27 16.14 -5.88
N ARG A 114 10.03 15.08 -6.06
CA ARG A 114 10.71 14.75 -7.31
C ARG A 114 9.74 14.42 -8.44
N ALA A 115 8.68 13.66 -8.14
CA ALA A 115 7.63 13.34 -9.12
C ALA A 115 6.91 14.59 -9.63
N ARG A 116 6.63 15.56 -8.75
CA ARG A 116 6.08 16.89 -9.13
C ARG A 116 7.01 17.67 -10.05
N ASN A 117 8.32 17.48 -9.89
CA ASN A 117 9.33 18.08 -10.76
C ASN A 117 9.57 17.30 -12.07
N GLY A 118 8.78 16.25 -12.34
CA GLY A 118 8.86 15.49 -13.59
C GLY A 118 9.94 14.41 -13.62
N GLU A 119 10.49 14.02 -12.45
CA GLU A 119 11.54 13.00 -12.35
C GLU A 119 10.99 11.55 -12.20
N GLY A 120 9.68 11.37 -12.04
CA GLY A 120 9.04 10.04 -11.91
C GLY A 120 9.11 9.20 -13.18
N PRO A 121 8.70 7.93 -13.16
CA PRO A 121 8.10 7.23 -12.02
C PRO A 121 9.12 6.72 -10.99
N PHE A 122 8.61 6.26 -9.83
CA PHE A 122 9.43 5.63 -8.79
C PHE A 122 8.82 4.32 -8.33
N PHE A 123 9.64 3.44 -7.78
CA PHE A 123 9.22 2.19 -7.17
C PHE A 123 9.73 2.11 -5.73
N MET A 124 8.84 1.76 -4.79
CA MET A 124 9.17 1.51 -3.39
C MET A 124 8.81 0.08 -3.04
N GLN A 125 9.77 -0.70 -2.56
CA GLN A 125 9.54 -1.97 -1.88
C GLN A 125 9.53 -1.70 -0.38
N LEU A 126 8.40 -1.94 0.25
CA LEU A 126 8.18 -1.76 1.68
C LEU A 126 8.09 -3.14 2.33
N ASN A 127 9.14 -3.55 3.04
CA ASN A 127 9.18 -4.85 3.71
C ASN A 127 8.34 -4.78 4.99
N THR A 128 7.24 -5.50 5.01
CA THR A 128 6.22 -5.50 6.06
C THR A 128 5.69 -6.90 6.32
N TYR A 129 4.58 -7.02 7.05
CA TYR A 129 3.98 -8.31 7.35
C TYR A 129 2.47 -8.23 7.45
N ARG A 130 1.78 -9.26 6.96
CA ARG A 130 0.33 -9.40 7.09
C ARG A 130 -0.02 -10.11 8.39
N TYR A 131 -0.49 -9.38 9.42
CA TYR A 131 -0.78 -9.90 10.76
C TYR A 131 -1.96 -10.88 10.83
N HIS A 132 -2.91 -10.74 9.94
CA HIS A 132 -4.11 -11.56 9.90
C HIS A 132 -4.12 -12.51 8.71
N GLY A 133 -5.13 -13.38 8.63
CA GLY A 133 -5.36 -14.21 7.45
C GLY A 133 -5.57 -13.37 6.19
N HIS A 134 -5.32 -13.96 5.03
CA HIS A 134 -5.52 -13.28 3.75
C HIS A 134 -6.99 -12.92 3.51
N HIS A 135 -7.88 -13.79 3.93
CA HIS A 135 -9.33 -13.60 3.88
C HIS A 135 -9.97 -14.20 5.16
N ILE A 136 -11.28 -14.01 5.31
CA ILE A 136 -12.01 -14.40 6.53
C ILE A 136 -11.96 -15.91 6.82
N GLY A 137 -11.79 -16.75 5.81
CA GLY A 137 -11.66 -18.21 5.93
C GLY A 137 -10.24 -18.69 6.28
N ASP A 138 -9.23 -17.82 6.22
CA ASP A 138 -7.84 -18.14 6.53
C ASP A 138 -7.59 -18.05 8.05
N ILE A 139 -8.21 -18.97 8.78
CA ILE A 139 -8.20 -18.99 10.26
C ILE A 139 -6.95 -19.69 10.80
N ASN A 140 -6.69 -20.91 10.33
CA ASN A 140 -5.50 -21.66 10.70
C ASN A 140 -4.39 -21.43 9.69
N ARG A 141 -3.36 -20.68 10.08
CA ARG A 141 -2.26 -20.30 9.21
C ARG A 141 -1.00 -21.14 9.38
N GLU A 142 -1.02 -22.11 10.33
CA GLU A 142 0.16 -22.91 10.67
C GLU A 142 0.66 -23.81 9.52
N TYR A 143 -0.15 -24.00 8.48
CA TYR A 143 0.25 -24.80 7.31
C TYR A 143 1.15 -24.06 6.33
N TYR A 144 1.27 -22.71 6.43
CA TYR A 144 2.17 -21.94 5.56
C TYR A 144 3.09 -20.98 6.32
N ARG A 145 2.80 -20.61 7.57
CA ARG A 145 3.66 -19.75 8.42
C ARG A 145 3.56 -20.13 9.90
N SER A 146 4.65 -19.92 10.64
CA SER A 146 4.71 -20.33 12.04
C SER A 146 4.07 -19.29 12.97
N LYS A 147 3.63 -19.75 14.16
CA LYS A 147 3.18 -18.85 15.22
C LYS A 147 4.30 -17.95 15.75
N ASP A 148 5.53 -18.45 15.78
CA ASP A 148 6.68 -17.67 16.24
C ASP A 148 6.99 -16.51 15.29
N GLU A 149 6.88 -16.74 13.97
CA GLU A 149 6.98 -15.69 12.96
C GLU A 149 5.89 -14.63 13.15
N GLU A 150 4.62 -15.03 13.29
CA GLU A 150 3.53 -14.09 13.54
C GLU A 150 3.73 -13.29 14.83
N LYS A 151 4.21 -13.97 15.89
CA LYS A 151 4.47 -13.34 17.18
C LYS A 151 5.57 -12.30 17.09
N TYR A 152 6.70 -12.64 16.46
CA TYR A 152 7.81 -11.71 16.23
C TYR A 152 7.34 -10.40 15.56
N TRP A 153 6.58 -10.52 14.46
CA TRP A 153 6.09 -9.35 13.75
C TRP A 153 5.08 -8.52 14.55
N LYS A 154 4.22 -9.17 15.34
CA LYS A 154 3.19 -8.49 16.14
C LYS A 154 3.73 -7.84 17.41
N GLU A 155 4.72 -8.46 18.06
CA GLU A 155 5.20 -8.02 19.36
C GLU A 155 6.47 -7.17 19.26
N GLU A 156 7.40 -7.54 18.37
CA GLU A 156 8.69 -6.86 18.28
C GLU A 156 8.75 -5.86 17.11
N ARG A 157 7.94 -6.09 16.07
CA ARG A 157 7.99 -5.31 14.83
C ARG A 157 6.74 -4.47 14.57
N ASP A 158 5.85 -4.31 15.54
CA ASP A 158 4.64 -3.49 15.36
C ASP A 158 5.00 -2.00 15.20
N PRO A 159 4.73 -1.39 14.01
CA PRO A 159 5.10 0.00 13.74
C PRO A 159 4.34 0.98 14.63
N ILE A 160 3.13 0.65 15.08
CA ILE A 160 2.33 1.53 15.94
C ILE A 160 2.96 1.60 17.33
N THR A 161 3.31 0.44 17.89
CA THR A 161 3.94 0.36 19.21
C THR A 161 5.33 1.00 19.19
N ASN A 162 6.18 0.59 18.25
CA ASN A 162 7.56 1.08 18.15
C ASN A 162 7.63 2.59 17.92
N PHE A 163 6.77 3.13 17.05
CA PHE A 163 6.72 4.56 16.81
C PHE A 163 6.16 5.32 18.02
N GLY A 164 5.15 4.76 18.69
CA GLY A 164 4.61 5.35 19.91
C GLY A 164 5.66 5.44 21.02
N GLU A 165 6.45 4.39 21.23
CA GLU A 165 7.55 4.38 22.19
C GLU A 165 8.63 5.41 21.83
N TRP A 166 8.96 5.52 20.54
CA TRP A 166 9.91 6.53 20.06
C TRP A 166 9.40 7.95 20.32
N LEU A 167 8.12 8.26 20.04
CA LEU A 167 7.53 9.57 20.31
C LEU A 167 7.61 9.97 21.78
N VAL A 168 7.36 9.02 22.68
CA VAL A 168 7.47 9.25 24.13
C VAL A 168 8.92 9.46 24.55
N LYS A 169 9.84 8.66 24.05
CA LYS A 169 11.27 8.74 24.33
C LYS A 169 11.86 10.08 23.90
N GLU A 170 11.46 10.58 22.73
CA GLU A 170 11.92 11.87 22.20
C GLU A 170 11.14 13.08 22.78
N ASN A 171 10.23 12.85 23.75
CA ASN A 171 9.39 13.87 24.37
C ASN A 171 8.52 14.66 23.36
N ILE A 172 8.12 14.02 22.26
CA ILE A 172 7.22 14.59 21.24
C ILE A 172 5.77 14.41 21.67
N SER A 173 5.47 13.30 22.34
CA SER A 173 4.15 12.99 22.90
C SER A 173 4.27 12.27 24.24
N SER A 174 3.17 12.15 24.97
CA SER A 174 3.06 11.39 26.21
C SER A 174 2.25 10.11 26.02
N THR A 175 2.44 9.15 26.92
CA THR A 175 1.63 7.91 26.94
C THR A 175 0.13 8.23 27.03
N ALA A 176 -0.26 9.24 27.82
CA ALA A 176 -1.66 9.64 27.98
C ALA A 176 -2.27 10.22 26.68
N GLU A 177 -1.50 11.00 25.93
CA GLU A 177 -1.94 11.53 24.63
C GLU A 177 -2.09 10.42 23.61
N LEU A 178 -1.15 9.47 23.55
CA LEU A 178 -1.25 8.30 22.65
C LEU A 178 -2.44 7.40 22.99
N GLU A 179 -2.74 7.22 24.28
CA GLU A 179 -3.92 6.50 24.74
C GLU A 179 -5.22 7.22 24.33
N THR A 180 -5.26 8.54 24.48
CA THR A 180 -6.39 9.37 24.05
C THR A 180 -6.62 9.23 22.54
N LEU A 181 -5.56 9.30 21.74
CA LEU A 181 -5.63 9.12 20.29
C LEU A 181 -6.14 7.72 19.91
N ARG A 182 -5.63 6.69 20.57
CA ARG A 182 -6.09 5.30 20.35
C ARG A 182 -7.57 5.14 20.64
N ASN A 183 -8.05 5.71 21.74
CA ASN A 183 -9.47 5.67 22.12
C ASN A 183 -10.33 6.40 21.08
N GLN A 184 -9.87 7.55 20.59
CA GLN A 184 -10.58 8.29 19.54
C GLN A 184 -10.69 7.47 18.25
N VAL A 185 -9.58 6.87 17.78
CA VAL A 185 -9.58 6.04 16.56
C VAL A 185 -10.48 4.81 16.70
N ASN A 186 -10.51 4.18 17.88
CA ASN A 186 -11.40 3.08 18.16
C ASN A 186 -12.88 3.52 18.12
N GLN A 187 -13.19 4.71 18.64
CA GLN A 187 -14.54 5.27 18.56
C GLN A 187 -14.92 5.59 17.11
N ASP A 188 -14.05 6.22 16.34
CA ASP A 188 -14.29 6.53 14.93
C ASP A 188 -14.56 5.24 14.11
N ALA A 189 -13.84 4.15 14.40
CA ALA A 189 -14.08 2.86 13.76
C ALA A 189 -15.46 2.28 14.16
N ALA A 190 -15.85 2.37 15.43
CA ALA A 190 -17.15 1.93 15.90
C ALA A 190 -18.29 2.74 15.26
N ASP A 191 -18.12 4.06 15.16
CA ASP A 191 -19.10 4.96 14.53
C ASP A 191 -19.23 4.67 13.03
N ALA A 192 -18.13 4.37 12.33
CA ALA A 192 -18.15 3.96 10.92
C ALA A 192 -18.93 2.65 10.71
N VAL A 193 -18.76 1.67 11.60
CA VAL A 193 -19.56 0.43 11.59
C VAL A 193 -21.04 0.72 11.83
N ALA A 194 -21.35 1.54 12.84
CA ALA A 194 -22.73 1.92 13.15
C ALA A 194 -23.38 2.66 11.97
N TYR A 195 -22.66 3.58 11.33
CA TYR A 195 -23.12 4.26 10.12
C TYR A 195 -23.46 3.27 9.00
N ALA A 196 -22.57 2.31 8.70
CA ALA A 196 -22.78 1.33 7.65
C ALA A 196 -23.98 0.42 7.92
N LEU A 197 -24.18 -0.01 9.18
CA LEU A 197 -25.32 -0.85 9.58
C LEU A 197 -26.66 -0.12 9.53
N ASN A 198 -26.67 1.18 9.75
CA ASN A 198 -27.88 2.02 9.73
C ASN A 198 -28.16 2.66 8.36
N ALA A 199 -27.22 2.59 7.42
CA ALA A 199 -27.38 3.13 6.08
C ALA A 199 -28.44 2.35 5.30
N SER A 200 -29.24 3.07 4.49
CA SER A 200 -30.19 2.44 3.58
C SER A 200 -29.45 1.68 2.48
N TYR A 201 -30.01 0.58 2.01
CA TYR A 201 -29.54 -0.04 0.79
C TYR A 201 -29.74 0.90 -0.42
N PRO A 202 -28.89 0.82 -1.46
CA PRO A 202 -29.10 1.54 -2.71
C PRO A 202 -30.49 1.26 -3.29
N SER A 203 -31.06 2.25 -3.95
CA SER A 203 -32.33 2.08 -4.66
C SER A 203 -32.20 1.06 -5.78
N SER A 204 -33.23 0.23 -6.02
CA SER A 204 -33.24 -0.67 -7.17
C SER A 204 -33.14 0.05 -8.52
N GLN A 205 -33.44 1.35 -8.57
CA GLN A 205 -33.29 2.19 -9.76
C GLN A 205 -31.82 2.52 -10.08
N GLU A 206 -30.90 2.32 -9.12
CA GLU A 206 -29.48 2.57 -9.32
C GLU A 206 -28.76 1.41 -10.00
N VAL A 207 -29.39 0.23 -10.18
CA VAL A 207 -28.75 -0.96 -10.70
C VAL A 207 -28.23 -0.77 -12.12
N ASP A 208 -28.92 0.03 -12.92
CA ASP A 208 -28.57 0.32 -14.31
C ASP A 208 -27.84 1.67 -14.48
N MET A 209 -27.63 2.43 -13.39
CA MET A 209 -26.96 3.72 -13.44
C MET A 209 -25.44 3.53 -13.53
N HIS A 210 -24.79 4.34 -14.34
CA HIS A 210 -23.33 4.35 -14.52
C HIS A 210 -22.72 3.05 -15.04
N VAL A 211 -23.51 2.16 -15.64
CA VAL A 211 -23.04 0.91 -16.29
C VAL A 211 -22.56 1.18 -17.71
N PHE A 212 -23.27 2.05 -18.41
CA PHE A 212 -22.93 2.50 -19.76
C PHE A 212 -22.94 4.04 -19.81
N VAL A 213 -22.15 4.58 -20.71
CA VAL A 213 -22.09 6.04 -21.00
C VAL A 213 -23.02 6.37 -22.14
#